data_d0b9c3a6c166c32e17e7b9cfd0d95bae
#
_entry.id   d0b9c3a6c166c32e17e7b9cfd0d95bae
#
_cell.length_a   1.000
_cell.length_b   1.000
_cell.length_c   1.000
_cell.angle_alpha   90.00
_cell.angle_beta   90.00
_cell.angle_gamma   90.00
#
_symmetry.space_group_name_H-M   'P 1'
#
loop_
_entity.id
_entity.type
_entity.pdbx_description
1 polymer ?
#
loop_
_entity_poly.entity_id
_entity_poly.type
_entity_poly.pdbx_seq_one_letter_code
_entity_poly.pdbx_strand_id
1 'polypeptide(L)'
;AADDPEITAKIAEYQATKDSCVPVNMDEVTHIFYHSLIVDPDRGFAGDDSIAAGFKQWMTTVDEFNKITQAMYDNGYVLVRLRDLVVETTDADGTVHFTPNTELKLPAGKKAFVLSLDDLSYYHSYDGRGIASKIVLDENGKPTCEYVQADGTTVTGAYDCVPLLDQFIAEHPDASYHGAKGMIALTGYDGILGYRTDIAYKTHENLTADQQAW
;
A
#
# COMPACT_ATOMS: atom_id res chain seq x y z
N ALA A 1 -32.58 2.58 22.28
CA ALA A 1 -31.44 2.77 21.34
C ALA A 1 -31.71 3.95 20.38
N ALA A 2 -32.96 4.23 20.00
CA ALA A 2 -33.28 5.33 19.07
C ALA A 2 -33.24 6.73 19.74
N ASP A 3 -33.28 6.79 21.05
CA ASP A 3 -33.35 8.03 21.82
C ASP A 3 -32.07 8.33 22.64
N ASP A 4 -30.95 7.70 22.29
CA ASP A 4 -29.66 7.95 22.93
C ASP A 4 -29.08 9.27 22.41
N PRO A 5 -28.86 10.28 23.28
CA PRO A 5 -28.35 11.59 22.88
C PRO A 5 -26.98 11.53 22.21
N GLU A 6 -26.10 10.61 22.64
CA GLU A 6 -24.76 10.45 22.05
C GLU A 6 -24.84 9.90 20.63
N ILE A 7 -25.71 8.89 20.42
CA ILE A 7 -25.96 8.34 19.08
C ILE A 7 -26.57 9.43 18.16
N THR A 8 -27.55 10.19 18.67
CA THR A 8 -28.20 11.27 17.91
C THR A 8 -27.20 12.34 17.52
N ALA A 9 -26.31 12.76 18.44
CA ALA A 9 -25.28 13.74 18.16
C ALA A 9 -24.29 13.22 17.10
N LYS A 10 -23.90 11.94 17.18
CA LYS A 10 -22.98 11.34 16.22
C LYS A 10 -23.59 11.19 14.81
N ILE A 11 -24.89 10.88 14.74
CA ILE A 11 -25.62 10.86 13.46
C ILE A 11 -25.65 12.27 12.85
N ALA A 12 -25.91 13.31 13.65
CA ALA A 12 -25.92 14.68 13.15
C ALA A 12 -24.55 15.13 12.65
N GLU A 13 -23.46 14.76 13.34
CA GLU A 13 -22.09 15.00 12.91
C GLU A 13 -21.78 14.34 11.55
N TYR A 14 -22.13 13.06 11.39
CA TYR A 14 -21.94 12.37 10.13
C TYR A 14 -22.78 12.94 8.99
N GLN A 15 -24.02 13.36 9.29
CA GLN A 15 -24.87 14.01 8.30
C GLN A 15 -24.27 15.36 7.86
N ALA A 16 -23.79 16.17 8.81
CA ALA A 16 -23.13 17.42 8.51
C ALA A 16 -21.86 17.22 7.64
N THR A 17 -21.06 16.20 7.95
CA THR A 17 -19.89 15.83 7.14
C THR A 17 -20.32 15.43 5.72
N LYS A 18 -21.34 14.58 5.59
CA LYS A 18 -21.87 14.16 4.29
C LYS A 18 -22.39 15.36 3.47
N ASP A 19 -23.10 16.28 4.12
CA ASP A 19 -23.65 17.47 3.48
C ASP A 19 -22.57 18.48 3.07
N SER A 20 -21.40 18.41 3.69
CA SER A 20 -20.23 19.24 3.33
C SER A 20 -19.43 18.69 2.15
N CYS A 21 -19.70 17.46 1.70
CA CYS A 21 -18.92 16.82 0.64
C CYS A 21 -19.06 17.55 -0.70
N VAL A 22 -17.94 17.81 -1.34
CA VAL A 22 -17.81 18.46 -2.65
C VAL A 22 -17.14 17.53 -3.66
N PRO A 23 -17.40 17.67 -4.96
CA PRO A 23 -16.71 16.92 -5.99
C PRO A 23 -15.19 17.07 -5.89
N VAL A 24 -14.47 15.97 -6.07
CA VAL A 24 -13.00 15.96 -6.11
C VAL A 24 -12.54 16.72 -7.35
N ASN A 25 -11.58 17.64 -7.18
CA ASN A 25 -10.88 18.23 -8.31
C ASN A 25 -9.88 17.22 -8.88
N MET A 26 -10.15 16.65 -10.04
CA MET A 26 -9.31 15.62 -10.66
C MET A 26 -7.92 16.13 -11.05
N ASP A 27 -7.75 17.45 -11.29
CA ASP A 27 -6.46 18.06 -11.62
C ASP A 27 -5.52 18.16 -10.39
N GLU A 28 -6.06 18.01 -9.18
CA GLU A 28 -5.32 18.07 -7.92
C GLU A 28 -5.06 16.70 -7.30
N VAL A 29 -5.51 15.62 -7.94
CA VAL A 29 -5.27 14.27 -7.44
C VAL A 29 -3.77 13.97 -7.47
N THR A 30 -3.23 13.63 -6.32
CA THR A 30 -1.81 13.27 -6.18
C THR A 30 -1.64 11.76 -6.28
N HIS A 31 -0.61 11.30 -7.00
CA HIS A 31 -0.18 9.91 -6.99
C HIS A 31 1.16 9.81 -6.28
N ILE A 32 1.23 8.94 -5.27
CA ILE A 32 2.45 8.59 -4.54
C ILE A 32 2.72 7.11 -4.78
N PHE A 33 3.99 6.76 -4.99
CA PHE A 33 4.40 5.36 -5.12
C PHE A 33 5.58 5.06 -4.21
N TYR A 34 5.68 3.82 -3.80
CA TYR A 34 6.79 3.26 -3.03
C TYR A 34 7.24 1.95 -3.65
N HIS A 35 8.49 1.60 -3.44
CA HIS A 35 9.00 0.24 -3.51
C HIS A 35 8.92 -0.40 -2.12
N SER A 36 9.46 -1.61 -1.96
CA SER A 36 9.60 -2.23 -0.63
C SER A 36 10.37 -1.33 0.32
N LEU A 37 9.95 -1.26 1.58
CA LEU A 37 10.54 -0.36 2.55
C LEU A 37 11.83 -0.90 3.17
N ILE A 38 12.75 0.00 3.47
CA ILE A 38 13.95 -0.32 4.26
C ILE A 38 13.57 -0.38 5.74
N VAL A 39 13.66 -1.58 6.31
CA VAL A 39 13.40 -1.86 7.74
C VAL A 39 14.63 -1.52 8.58
N ASP A 40 15.82 -1.88 8.07
CA ASP A 40 17.12 -1.67 8.71
C ASP A 40 18.01 -0.80 7.80
N PRO A 41 18.06 0.52 8.02
CA PRO A 41 18.85 1.44 7.20
C PRO A 41 20.35 1.14 7.20
N ASP A 42 20.89 0.63 8.31
CA ASP A 42 22.30 0.30 8.42
C ASP A 42 22.68 -0.85 7.49
N ARG A 43 21.78 -1.77 7.26
CA ARG A 43 21.93 -2.88 6.30
C ARG A 43 21.54 -2.47 4.88
N GLY A 44 20.43 -1.75 4.72
CA GLY A 44 19.89 -1.36 3.42
C GLY A 44 20.83 -0.44 2.66
N PHE A 45 21.41 0.51 3.36
CA PHE A 45 22.29 1.51 2.75
C PHE A 45 23.79 1.18 2.87
N ALA A 46 24.14 0.00 3.41
CA ALA A 46 25.52 -0.42 3.54
C ALA A 46 26.19 -0.70 2.19
N GLY A 47 27.48 -0.38 2.11
CA GLY A 47 28.32 -0.70 0.93
C GLY A 47 28.18 0.33 -0.20
N ASP A 48 28.94 0.06 -1.27
CA ASP A 48 29.08 0.90 -2.45
C ASP A 48 28.70 0.17 -3.75
N ASP A 49 28.01 -0.97 -3.64
CA ASP A 49 27.54 -1.73 -4.79
C ASP A 49 26.31 -1.06 -5.44
N SER A 50 25.92 -1.54 -6.61
CA SER A 50 24.82 -0.97 -7.38
C SER A 50 23.46 -1.08 -6.65
N ILE A 51 23.28 -2.08 -5.79
CA ILE A 51 22.04 -2.27 -5.02
C ILE A 51 21.95 -1.21 -3.92
N ALA A 52 23.02 -1.03 -3.14
CA ALA A 52 23.06 0.02 -2.13
C ALA A 52 22.90 1.43 -2.73
N ALA A 53 23.50 1.67 -3.91
CA ALA A 53 23.31 2.92 -4.66
C ALA A 53 21.84 3.10 -5.09
N GLY A 54 21.21 2.04 -5.58
CA GLY A 54 19.78 2.04 -5.94
C GLY A 54 18.88 2.28 -4.73
N PHE A 55 19.16 1.64 -3.61
CA PHE A 55 18.39 1.84 -2.38
C PHE A 55 18.47 3.29 -1.89
N LYS A 56 19.66 3.91 -1.88
CA LYS A 56 19.85 5.31 -1.53
C LYS A 56 19.09 6.27 -2.46
N GLN A 57 18.80 5.87 -3.69
CA GLN A 57 18.15 6.70 -4.69
C GLN A 57 16.63 6.50 -4.72
N TRP A 58 16.13 5.28 -4.50
CA TRP A 58 14.76 4.92 -4.79
C TRP A 58 13.95 4.40 -3.59
N MET A 59 14.61 3.92 -2.53
CA MET A 59 13.90 3.27 -1.44
C MET A 59 13.63 4.24 -0.29
N THR A 60 12.48 4.02 0.34
CA THR A 60 12.04 4.75 1.53
C THR A 60 12.17 3.86 2.74
N THR A 61 12.53 4.39 3.89
CA THR A 61 12.54 3.65 5.16
C THR A 61 11.13 3.52 5.75
N VAL A 62 10.94 2.56 6.64
CA VAL A 62 9.69 2.42 7.41
C VAL A 62 9.36 3.70 8.19
N ASP A 63 10.39 4.34 8.79
CA ASP A 63 10.20 5.59 9.55
C ASP A 63 9.75 6.74 8.63
N GLU A 64 10.33 6.88 7.45
CA GLU A 64 9.92 7.88 6.47
C GLU A 64 8.52 7.62 5.95
N PHE A 65 8.17 6.37 5.62
CA PHE A 65 6.82 6.00 5.19
C PHE A 65 5.78 6.40 6.23
N ASN A 66 6.00 6.08 7.50
CA ASN A 66 5.09 6.43 8.59
C ASN A 66 4.94 7.95 8.73
N LYS A 67 6.04 8.70 8.68
CA LYS A 67 6.03 10.16 8.75
C LYS A 67 5.32 10.80 7.55
N ILE A 68 5.56 10.31 6.34
CA ILE A 68 4.91 10.80 5.12
C ILE A 68 3.41 10.50 5.18
N THR A 69 3.01 9.27 5.57
CA THR A 69 1.61 8.88 5.69
C THR A 69 0.87 9.75 6.71
N GLN A 70 1.47 9.99 7.87
CA GLN A 70 0.92 10.90 8.88
C GLN A 70 0.81 12.33 8.35
N ALA A 71 1.87 12.85 7.71
CA ALA A 71 1.85 14.19 7.14
C ALA A 71 0.80 14.36 6.03
N MET A 72 0.59 13.34 5.21
CA MET A 72 -0.49 13.35 4.21
C MET A 72 -1.86 13.46 4.87
N TYR A 73 -2.11 12.66 5.90
CA TYR A 73 -3.36 12.70 6.67
C TYR A 73 -3.58 14.07 7.33
N ASP A 74 -2.56 14.60 8.02
CA ASP A 74 -2.62 15.91 8.69
C ASP A 74 -2.88 17.06 7.70
N ASN A 75 -2.40 16.94 6.46
CA ASN A 75 -2.66 17.87 5.37
C ASN A 75 -3.98 17.62 4.61
N GLY A 76 -4.83 16.74 5.14
CA GLY A 76 -6.17 16.49 4.64
C GLY A 76 -6.26 15.60 3.41
N TYR A 77 -5.21 14.84 3.10
CA TYR A 77 -5.28 13.85 2.02
C TYR A 77 -6.08 12.62 2.43
N VAL A 78 -6.89 12.12 1.51
CA VAL A 78 -7.70 10.91 1.66
C VAL A 78 -7.36 9.93 0.55
N LEU A 79 -7.01 8.72 0.93
CA LEU A 79 -6.69 7.65 -0.02
C LEU A 79 -7.94 7.20 -0.76
N VAL A 80 -7.87 7.22 -2.09
CA VAL A 80 -8.92 6.71 -2.99
C VAL A 80 -8.32 5.62 -3.89
N ARG A 81 -9.15 4.72 -4.41
CA ARG A 81 -8.69 3.75 -5.41
C ARG A 81 -8.54 4.45 -6.76
N LEU A 82 -7.58 4.05 -7.56
CA LEU A 82 -7.44 4.56 -8.93
C LEU A 82 -8.75 4.43 -9.72
N ARG A 83 -9.45 3.31 -9.58
CA ARG A 83 -10.75 3.08 -10.24
C ARG A 83 -11.88 3.99 -9.74
N ASP A 84 -11.76 4.58 -8.55
CA ASP A 84 -12.77 5.52 -8.04
C ASP A 84 -12.67 6.89 -8.75
N LEU A 85 -11.54 7.17 -9.41
CA LEU A 85 -11.29 8.42 -10.14
C LEU A 85 -11.87 8.42 -11.55
N VAL A 86 -12.23 7.26 -12.08
CA VAL A 86 -12.66 7.10 -13.47
C VAL A 86 -13.98 6.36 -13.56
N VAL A 87 -14.75 6.69 -14.60
CA VAL A 87 -15.91 5.93 -15.05
C VAL A 87 -15.55 5.22 -16.34
N GLU A 88 -15.67 3.91 -16.35
CA GLU A 88 -15.52 3.07 -17.52
C GLU A 88 -16.85 2.96 -18.25
N THR A 89 -16.85 3.18 -19.56
CA THR A 89 -18.00 2.95 -20.45
C THR A 89 -17.55 2.15 -21.65
N THR A 90 -18.42 1.32 -22.17
CA THR A 90 -18.15 0.49 -23.35
C THR A 90 -19.21 0.78 -24.41
N ASP A 91 -18.77 1.16 -25.60
CA ASP A 91 -19.63 1.37 -26.74
C ASP A 91 -20.20 0.07 -27.33
N ALA A 92 -21.18 0.19 -28.23
CA ALA A 92 -21.82 -0.95 -28.86
C ALA A 92 -20.87 -1.81 -29.70
N ASP A 93 -19.76 -1.25 -30.14
CA ASP A 93 -18.69 -1.95 -30.88
C ASP A 93 -17.62 -2.60 -29.97
N GLY A 94 -17.76 -2.47 -28.64
CA GLY A 94 -16.81 -2.99 -27.66
C GLY A 94 -15.66 -2.05 -27.31
N THR A 95 -15.66 -0.82 -27.83
CA THR A 95 -14.62 0.16 -27.48
C THR A 95 -14.81 0.64 -26.04
N VAL A 96 -13.75 0.59 -25.25
CA VAL A 96 -13.75 1.00 -23.84
C VAL A 96 -13.24 2.45 -23.72
N HIS A 97 -13.97 3.27 -22.97
CA HIS A 97 -13.64 4.66 -22.68
C HIS A 97 -13.52 4.85 -21.16
N PHE A 98 -12.59 5.71 -20.75
CA PHE A 98 -12.43 6.16 -19.38
C PHE A 98 -12.64 7.67 -19.31
N THR A 99 -13.52 8.11 -18.43
CA THR A 99 -13.78 9.54 -18.19
C THR A 99 -13.60 9.85 -16.69
N PRO A 100 -13.25 11.09 -16.32
CA PRO A 100 -13.18 11.48 -14.91
C PRO A 100 -14.49 11.22 -14.19
N ASN A 101 -14.42 10.68 -12.98
CA ASN A 101 -15.57 10.45 -12.12
C ASN A 101 -15.96 11.74 -11.38
N THR A 102 -16.88 12.50 -11.92
CA THR A 102 -17.38 13.76 -11.32
C THR A 102 -18.29 13.55 -10.10
N GLU A 103 -18.70 12.31 -9.83
CA GLU A 103 -19.53 11.94 -8.68
C GLU A 103 -18.73 11.58 -7.44
N LEU A 104 -17.40 11.44 -7.56
CA LEU A 104 -16.54 11.24 -6.41
C LEU A 104 -16.50 12.51 -5.56
N LYS A 105 -16.92 12.39 -4.31
CA LYS A 105 -16.99 13.52 -3.37
C LYS A 105 -16.22 13.22 -2.09
N LEU A 106 -15.53 14.22 -1.58
CA LEU A 106 -14.89 14.22 -0.27
C LEU A 106 -15.37 15.39 0.57
N PRO A 107 -15.26 15.35 1.91
CA PRO A 107 -15.55 16.50 2.76
C PRO A 107 -14.77 17.74 2.29
N ALA A 108 -15.38 18.92 2.42
CA ALA A 108 -14.74 20.18 1.99
C ALA A 108 -13.35 20.33 2.63
N GLY A 109 -12.36 20.70 1.82
CA GLY A 109 -10.95 20.84 2.23
C GLY A 109 -10.14 19.55 2.23
N LYS A 110 -10.75 18.39 2.02
CA LYS A 110 -10.01 17.13 1.79
C LYS A 110 -9.57 17.03 0.34
N LYS A 111 -8.44 16.33 0.13
CA LYS A 111 -7.79 16.11 -1.18
C LYS A 111 -7.66 14.62 -1.45
N ALA A 112 -7.93 14.19 -2.67
CA ALA A 112 -7.75 12.80 -3.06
C ALA A 112 -6.29 12.50 -3.37
N PHE A 113 -5.80 11.30 -2.98
CA PHE A 113 -4.56 10.75 -3.50
C PHE A 113 -4.69 9.26 -3.78
N VAL A 114 -3.87 8.77 -4.68
CA VAL A 114 -3.71 7.35 -5.01
C VAL A 114 -2.34 6.91 -4.55
N LEU A 115 -2.24 5.69 -4.04
CA LEU A 115 -0.98 5.08 -3.63
C LEU A 115 -0.76 3.81 -4.45
N SER A 116 0.45 3.63 -4.99
CA SER A 116 0.90 2.37 -5.58
C SER A 116 2.16 1.84 -4.90
N LEU A 117 2.34 0.53 -4.98
CA LEU A 117 3.50 -0.19 -4.49
C LEU A 117 4.13 -0.90 -5.68
N ASP A 118 5.30 -0.40 -6.09
CA ASP A 118 5.99 -0.90 -7.26
C ASP A 118 6.95 -2.03 -6.85
N ASP A 119 7.09 -3.02 -7.73
CA ASP A 119 8.04 -4.13 -7.57
C ASP A 119 7.90 -4.91 -6.26
N LEU A 120 6.66 -5.12 -5.77
CA LEU A 120 6.43 -5.85 -4.53
C LEU A 120 6.69 -7.37 -4.71
N SER A 121 7.90 -7.67 -5.16
CA SER A 121 8.40 -9.02 -5.45
C SER A 121 9.46 -9.49 -4.45
N TYR A 122 10.06 -8.57 -3.68
CA TYR A 122 11.15 -8.87 -2.74
C TYR A 122 12.27 -9.65 -3.42
N TYR A 123 12.91 -9.03 -4.39
CA TYR A 123 13.90 -9.66 -5.26
C TYR A 123 14.98 -10.42 -4.47
N HIS A 124 15.37 -11.58 -4.98
CA HIS A 124 16.39 -12.40 -4.36
C HIS A 124 17.73 -11.68 -4.16
N SER A 125 18.04 -10.74 -5.05
CA SER A 125 19.22 -9.87 -4.91
C SER A 125 19.15 -8.93 -3.69
N TYR A 126 17.99 -8.78 -3.06
CA TYR A 126 17.78 -7.96 -1.87
C TYR A 126 17.84 -8.77 -0.56
N ASP A 127 18.00 -10.08 -0.63
CA ASP A 127 18.10 -10.92 0.56
C ASP A 127 19.23 -10.43 1.48
N GLY A 128 18.90 -10.30 2.77
CA GLY A 128 19.84 -9.79 3.77
C GLY A 128 20.08 -8.28 3.75
N ARG A 129 19.41 -7.52 2.89
CA ARG A 129 19.60 -6.07 2.70
C ARG A 129 18.69 -5.21 3.55
N GLY A 130 18.15 -5.74 4.66
CA GLY A 130 17.37 -4.94 5.61
C GLY A 130 15.98 -4.55 5.12
N ILE A 131 15.40 -5.30 4.18
CA ILE A 131 14.00 -5.22 3.76
C ILE A 131 13.24 -6.49 4.18
N ALA A 132 11.91 -6.47 4.13
CA ALA A 132 11.11 -7.67 4.31
C ALA A 132 11.44 -8.73 3.25
N SER A 133 11.18 -10.00 3.53
CA SER A 133 11.46 -11.11 2.59
C SER A 133 10.22 -11.52 1.81
N LYS A 134 9.04 -11.40 2.39
CA LYS A 134 7.76 -11.70 1.72
C LYS A 134 6.55 -11.19 2.52
N ILE A 135 5.40 -11.12 1.84
CA ILE A 135 4.10 -11.00 2.48
C ILE A 135 3.61 -12.39 2.89
N VAL A 136 3.17 -12.51 4.13
CA VAL A 136 2.53 -13.71 4.67
C VAL A 136 1.22 -13.32 5.35
N LEU A 137 0.43 -14.31 5.78
CA LEU A 137 -0.77 -14.05 6.58
C LEU A 137 -0.48 -14.30 8.05
N ASP A 138 -1.02 -13.46 8.92
CA ASP A 138 -1.02 -13.68 10.35
C ASP A 138 -2.05 -14.77 10.76
N GLU A 139 -2.15 -15.07 12.05
CA GLU A 139 -3.10 -16.05 12.59
C GLU A 139 -4.59 -15.69 12.34
N ASN A 140 -4.88 -14.43 12.03
CA ASN A 140 -6.22 -13.92 11.71
C ASN A 140 -6.46 -13.81 10.19
N GLY A 141 -5.52 -14.26 9.37
CA GLY A 141 -5.59 -14.18 7.92
C GLY A 141 -5.35 -12.77 7.36
N LYS A 142 -4.74 -11.87 8.13
CA LYS A 142 -4.39 -10.52 7.67
C LYS A 142 -2.98 -10.50 7.08
N PRO A 143 -2.74 -9.70 6.02
CA PRO A 143 -1.42 -9.52 5.48
C PRO A 143 -0.44 -8.97 6.52
N THR A 144 0.72 -9.60 6.63
CA THR A 144 1.87 -9.17 7.41
C THR A 144 3.14 -9.50 6.63
N CYS A 145 4.31 -9.16 7.15
CA CYS A 145 5.57 -9.46 6.47
C CYS A 145 6.42 -10.41 7.28
N GLU A 146 7.19 -11.21 6.58
CA GLU A 146 8.34 -11.93 7.12
C GLU A 146 9.60 -11.08 6.93
N TYR A 147 10.45 -11.02 7.96
CA TYR A 147 11.69 -10.27 7.96
C TYR A 147 12.82 -11.08 8.58
N VAL A 148 13.96 -11.13 7.91
CA VAL A 148 15.17 -11.80 8.42
C VAL A 148 16.08 -10.77 9.09
N GLN A 149 16.20 -10.87 10.41
CA GLN A 149 17.03 -10.00 11.23
C GLN A 149 18.54 -10.20 10.94
N ALA A 150 19.38 -9.31 11.48
CA ALA A 150 20.83 -9.37 11.28
C ALA A 150 21.48 -10.64 11.81
N ASP A 151 20.91 -11.25 12.84
CA ASP A 151 21.36 -12.52 13.42
C ASP A 151 20.86 -13.76 12.68
N GLY A 152 20.09 -13.57 11.58
CA GLY A 152 19.48 -14.65 10.80
C GLY A 152 18.13 -15.13 11.34
N THR A 153 17.64 -14.58 12.44
CA THR A 153 16.31 -14.92 12.97
C THR A 153 15.21 -14.37 12.08
N THR A 154 14.25 -15.21 11.72
CA THR A 154 13.05 -14.78 10.98
C THR A 154 11.95 -14.38 11.96
N VAL A 155 11.40 -13.20 11.75
CA VAL A 155 10.29 -12.64 12.53
C VAL A 155 9.16 -12.21 11.61
N THR A 156 7.94 -12.11 12.14
CA THR A 156 6.78 -11.58 11.42
C THR A 156 6.31 -10.27 12.02
N GLY A 157 5.83 -9.35 11.18
CA GLY A 157 5.35 -8.05 11.64
C GLY A 157 5.05 -7.08 10.50
N ALA A 158 4.71 -5.84 10.86
CA ALA A 158 4.44 -4.78 9.91
C ALA A 158 5.76 -4.15 9.40
N TYR A 159 6.42 -4.82 8.47
CA TYR A 159 7.73 -4.42 7.96
C TYR A 159 7.69 -3.84 6.55
N ASP A 160 6.48 -3.65 5.95
CA ASP A 160 6.34 -3.02 4.65
C ASP A 160 5.00 -2.30 4.51
N CYS A 161 4.81 -1.56 3.43
CA CYS A 161 3.69 -0.69 3.16
C CYS A 161 2.32 -1.35 3.40
N VAL A 162 2.12 -2.61 2.99
CA VAL A 162 0.82 -3.28 3.08
C VAL A 162 0.31 -3.36 4.51
N PRO A 163 1.01 -4.02 5.46
CA PRO A 163 0.53 -4.08 6.84
C PRO A 163 0.59 -2.74 7.56
N LEU A 164 1.56 -1.87 7.25
CA LEU A 164 1.66 -0.54 7.87
C LEU A 164 0.49 0.35 7.47
N LEU A 165 0.10 0.35 6.19
CA LEU A 165 -1.07 1.07 5.72
C LEU A 165 -2.36 0.53 6.34
N ASP A 166 -2.47 -0.80 6.49
CA ASP A 166 -3.63 -1.42 7.14
C ASP A 166 -3.76 -0.99 8.61
N GLN A 167 -2.66 -0.91 9.34
CA GLN A 167 -2.65 -0.39 10.72
C GLN A 167 -3.06 1.08 10.76
N PHE A 168 -2.46 1.91 9.89
CA PHE A 168 -2.78 3.33 9.82
C PHE A 168 -4.26 3.59 9.53
N ILE A 169 -4.85 2.89 8.56
CA ILE A 169 -6.27 3.03 8.21
C ILE A 169 -7.18 2.52 9.35
N ALA A 170 -6.75 1.50 10.10
CA ALA A 170 -7.51 1.04 11.26
C ALA A 170 -7.56 2.09 12.38
N GLU A 171 -6.47 2.85 12.57
CA GLU A 171 -6.38 3.95 13.54
C GLU A 171 -7.06 5.23 13.02
N HIS A 172 -7.04 5.47 11.71
CA HIS A 172 -7.59 6.64 11.03
C HIS A 172 -8.54 6.23 9.89
N PRO A 173 -9.76 5.75 10.20
CA PRO A 173 -10.67 5.25 9.17
C PRO A 173 -11.07 6.31 8.11
N ASP A 174 -11.04 7.58 8.49
CA ASP A 174 -11.32 8.73 7.60
C ASP A 174 -10.16 9.10 6.67
N ALA A 175 -8.99 8.49 6.85
CA ALA A 175 -7.88 8.59 5.91
C ALA A 175 -8.12 7.85 4.59
N SER A 176 -9.16 7.00 4.51
CA SER A 176 -9.42 6.11 3.38
C SER A 176 -10.87 6.18 2.92
N TYR A 177 -11.08 6.50 1.67
CA TYR A 177 -12.41 6.52 1.05
C TYR A 177 -12.94 5.10 0.85
N HIS A 178 -14.03 4.74 1.55
CA HIS A 178 -14.63 3.40 1.50
C HIS A 178 -13.64 2.25 1.68
N GLY A 179 -12.66 2.41 2.56
CA GLY A 179 -11.63 1.39 2.81
C GLY A 179 -10.69 1.18 1.63
N ALA A 180 -10.46 2.22 0.83
CA ALA A 180 -9.46 2.20 -0.25
C ALA A 180 -8.09 1.80 0.29
N LYS A 181 -7.37 1.01 -0.49
CA LYS A 181 -6.00 0.58 -0.24
C LYS A 181 -5.10 0.98 -1.42
N GLY A 182 -3.80 0.84 -1.25
CA GLY A 182 -2.86 1.02 -2.34
C GLY A 182 -3.02 -0.02 -3.45
N MET A 183 -2.56 0.32 -4.64
CA MET A 183 -2.46 -0.59 -5.77
C MET A 183 -1.10 -1.28 -5.73
N ILE A 184 -1.06 -2.60 -5.91
CA ILE A 184 0.17 -3.37 -6.00
C ILE A 184 0.50 -3.58 -7.48
N ALA A 185 1.68 -3.14 -7.90
CA ALA A 185 2.23 -3.40 -9.23
C ALA A 185 3.29 -4.50 -9.12
N LEU A 186 3.01 -5.63 -9.77
CA LEU A 186 3.84 -6.83 -9.74
C LEU A 186 4.57 -6.98 -11.08
N THR A 187 5.90 -7.13 -11.05
CA THR A 187 6.71 -7.39 -12.26
C THR A 187 6.70 -8.84 -12.66
N GLY A 188 6.53 -9.75 -11.69
CA GLY A 188 6.71 -11.19 -11.88
C GLY A 188 8.18 -11.63 -11.95
N TYR A 189 9.14 -10.71 -12.04
CA TYR A 189 10.56 -11.02 -11.95
C TYR A 189 10.91 -11.56 -10.54
N ASP A 190 11.66 -12.63 -10.45
CA ASP A 190 11.89 -13.41 -9.23
C ASP A 190 10.63 -14.01 -8.59
N GLY A 191 9.45 -13.67 -9.06
CA GLY A 191 8.17 -14.09 -8.52
C GLY A 191 7.30 -12.93 -8.04
N ILE A 192 6.40 -13.18 -7.08
CA ILE A 192 5.47 -12.20 -6.53
C ILE A 192 5.41 -12.28 -5.02
N LEU A 193 5.29 -11.13 -4.35
CA LEU A 193 5.14 -11.00 -2.89
C LEU A 193 6.22 -11.75 -2.08
N GLY A 194 7.41 -11.99 -2.67
CA GLY A 194 8.50 -12.75 -2.06
C GLY A 194 8.46 -14.25 -2.31
N TYR A 195 7.42 -14.78 -2.94
CA TYR A 195 7.34 -16.19 -3.37
C TYR A 195 8.04 -16.34 -4.72
N ARG A 196 8.97 -17.28 -4.82
CA ARG A 196 9.81 -17.51 -6.00
C ARG A 196 9.04 -18.26 -7.10
N THR A 197 8.06 -17.56 -7.70
CA THR A 197 7.13 -18.11 -8.69
C THR A 197 7.59 -17.92 -10.13
N ASP A 198 8.73 -17.25 -10.36
CA ASP A 198 9.31 -17.11 -11.69
C ASP A 198 9.66 -18.48 -12.28
N ILE A 199 9.47 -18.60 -13.59
CA ILE A 199 9.75 -19.86 -14.32
C ILE A 199 11.20 -20.33 -14.18
N ALA A 200 12.14 -19.40 -13.96
CA ALA A 200 13.55 -19.71 -13.73
C ALA A 200 13.74 -20.62 -12.51
N TYR A 201 12.84 -20.59 -11.54
CA TYR A 201 12.91 -21.42 -10.34
C TYR A 201 12.33 -22.83 -10.51
N LYS A 202 11.66 -23.15 -11.62
CA LYS A 202 11.07 -24.49 -11.85
C LYS A 202 12.10 -25.64 -11.85
N THR A 203 13.31 -25.33 -12.22
CA THR A 203 14.41 -26.33 -12.33
C THR A 203 15.32 -26.34 -11.13
N HIS A 204 15.09 -25.50 -10.10
CA HIS A 204 15.89 -25.52 -8.89
C HIS A 204 15.48 -26.69 -8.00
N GLU A 205 16.45 -27.55 -7.69
CA GLU A 205 16.28 -28.77 -6.88
C GLU A 205 15.85 -28.45 -5.42
N ASN A 206 16.03 -27.22 -4.99
CA ASN A 206 15.84 -26.77 -3.60
C ASN A 206 14.68 -25.77 -3.45
N LEU A 207 13.56 -25.98 -4.15
CA LEU A 207 12.36 -25.20 -3.88
C LEU A 207 11.90 -25.43 -2.43
N THR A 208 11.71 -24.35 -1.69
CA THR A 208 11.13 -24.41 -0.36
C THR A 208 9.68 -24.89 -0.42
N ALA A 209 9.14 -25.37 0.71
CA ALA A 209 7.74 -25.76 0.79
C ALA A 209 6.79 -24.63 0.36
N ASP A 210 7.13 -23.39 0.68
CA ASP A 210 6.35 -22.20 0.27
C ASP A 210 6.32 -22.03 -1.25
N GLN A 211 7.48 -22.19 -1.90
CA GLN A 211 7.59 -22.11 -3.36
C GLN A 211 6.81 -23.22 -4.05
N GLN A 212 6.83 -24.43 -3.46
CA GLN A 212 6.04 -25.55 -3.96
C GLN A 212 4.53 -25.36 -3.74
N ALA A 213 4.14 -24.79 -2.61
CA ALA A 213 2.75 -24.51 -2.27
C ALA A 213 2.11 -23.44 -3.16
N TRP A 214 2.91 -22.48 -3.60
CA TRP A 214 2.46 -21.45 -4.55
C TRP A 214 2.14 -22.05 -5.91
#